data_3901860cad9cdbfce273c99ae4226f9f
#
_entry.id   3901860cad9cdbfce273c99ae4226f9f
#
_cell.length_a   1.000
_cell.length_b   1.000
_cell.length_c   1.000
_cell.angle_alpha   90.00
_cell.angle_beta   90.00
_cell.angle_gamma   90.00
#
_symmetry.space_group_name_H-M   'P 1'
#
loop_
_entity.id
_entity.type
_entity.pdbx_description
1 polymer ?
#
loop_
_entity_poly.entity_id
_entity_poly.type
_entity_poly.pdbx_seq_one_letter_code
_entity_poly.pdbx_strand_id
1 'polypeptide(L)'
;MRVALGQINTTVGDLAGNTAKMIDFAARAAERQAELIVFPELSITGYPPRDLVEMPSFLLDSETALTQLAERTGHLPIAIVAGFVARSAAETGNRATNCAALLEGGHVKFRQAKVLLPNYDVFDEARYFVSAESQETFAFRSSKLAIAICEDAWNDKKFWVHRRYQRDPVEELISQGGDFLININSSPYWTGKRQVRRDMVAAQARRHKVPVVWVNQVGGNDQLVFDGSSFAMDAEGNVVASACSFAEDLVLFEHNANHADECEAVYEALVLGTRDYVRKCGFSKALIGLSGGIDSSLVACIAVEALGKENVVGISMPGPYSSPGSISDAQALADNLGIRMISAPITSAYQCMAAALPKSEVTQENIQSRLRGVTMMAYSNDTGALVLTTGNKSEIAVGYCTLYGDMCGGLAVISDVPKTMVYALSHLRDNMIPQTVFDKPPSAELRPNQKDTDSLPDYDTLDAILREYVEHYRTPAEISRFLEVPLALTEDIAAKVDRNEYKRQQAAPGLKITSKAFGIGRRFPIAQKYRS
;
A
#
# COMPACT_ATOMS: atom_id res chain seq x y z
N MET A 1 32.85 6.41 8.25
CA MET A 1 31.69 6.06 9.13
C MET A 1 30.97 4.86 8.52
N ARG A 2 30.86 3.75 9.27
CA ARG A 2 30.12 2.55 8.84
C ARG A 2 28.66 2.68 9.27
N VAL A 3 27.77 2.83 8.31
CA VAL A 3 26.33 3.01 8.56
C VAL A 3 25.57 1.74 8.18
N ALA A 4 24.64 1.31 9.05
CA ALA A 4 23.69 0.25 8.80
C ALA A 4 22.31 0.83 8.47
N LEU A 5 21.64 0.25 7.49
CA LEU A 5 20.27 0.53 7.12
C LEU A 5 19.37 -0.52 7.80
N GLY A 6 18.57 -0.10 8.77
CA GLY A 6 17.64 -0.95 9.51
C GLY A 6 16.24 -0.90 8.91
N GLN A 7 16.01 -1.65 7.85
CA GLN A 7 14.71 -1.73 7.18
C GLN A 7 13.78 -2.68 7.93
N ILE A 8 12.81 -2.13 8.66
CA ILE A 8 11.92 -2.91 9.54
C ILE A 8 10.44 -2.76 9.16
N ASN A 9 9.68 -3.81 9.44
CA ASN A 9 8.22 -3.83 9.37
C ASN A 9 7.65 -3.48 10.75
N THR A 10 7.13 -2.26 10.88
CA THR A 10 6.52 -1.78 12.11
C THR A 10 5.02 -2.08 12.14
N THR A 11 4.46 -2.19 13.35
CA THR A 11 3.01 -2.22 13.56
C THR A 11 2.58 -0.93 14.25
N VAL A 12 1.58 -0.25 13.70
CA VAL A 12 1.07 1.00 14.28
C VAL A 12 0.53 0.74 15.69
N GLY A 13 1.02 1.50 16.67
CA GLY A 13 0.63 1.38 18.08
C GLY A 13 1.35 0.30 18.87
N ASP A 14 2.10 -0.59 18.26
CA ASP A 14 2.91 -1.60 18.97
C ASP A 14 4.30 -1.06 19.34
N LEU A 15 4.32 -0.07 20.24
CA LEU A 15 5.56 0.58 20.65
C LEU A 15 6.58 -0.42 21.25
N ALA A 16 6.11 -1.38 22.02
CA ALA A 16 6.96 -2.38 22.66
C ALA A 16 7.57 -3.34 21.62
N GLY A 17 6.76 -3.88 20.69
CA GLY A 17 7.23 -4.78 19.64
C GLY A 17 8.17 -4.08 18.66
N ASN A 18 7.82 -2.87 18.23
CA ASN A 18 8.67 -2.07 17.34
C ASN A 18 10.03 -1.76 18.01
N THR A 19 10.02 -1.32 19.28
CA THR A 19 11.25 -1.03 20.04
C THR A 19 12.10 -2.28 20.23
N ALA A 20 11.50 -3.44 20.58
CA ALA A 20 12.22 -4.69 20.71
C ALA A 20 12.93 -5.10 19.41
N LYS A 21 12.26 -4.94 18.27
CA LYS A 21 12.83 -5.20 16.95
C LYS A 21 14.01 -4.26 16.65
N MET A 22 13.87 -2.97 16.96
CA MET A 22 14.96 -2.00 16.78
C MET A 22 16.18 -2.34 17.62
N ILE A 23 16.00 -2.82 18.86
CA ILE A 23 17.10 -3.26 19.73
C ILE A 23 17.82 -4.48 19.12
N ASP A 24 17.07 -5.48 18.61
CA ASP A 24 17.67 -6.65 17.93
C ASP A 24 18.51 -6.22 16.71
N PHE A 25 17.94 -5.36 15.86
CA PHE A 25 18.67 -4.85 14.69
C PHE A 25 19.91 -4.03 15.08
N ALA A 26 19.83 -3.21 16.13
CA ALA A 26 20.98 -2.44 16.61
C ALA A 26 22.09 -3.34 17.16
N ALA A 27 21.75 -4.39 17.90
CA ALA A 27 22.72 -5.38 18.39
C ALA A 27 23.41 -6.09 17.22
N ARG A 28 22.66 -6.59 16.25
CA ARG A 28 23.20 -7.23 15.04
C ARG A 28 24.06 -6.29 14.17
N ALA A 29 23.71 -5.00 14.10
CA ALA A 29 24.51 -3.99 13.42
C ALA A 29 25.84 -3.73 14.17
N ALA A 30 25.80 -3.65 15.51
CA ALA A 30 26.99 -3.50 16.35
C ALA A 30 27.95 -4.69 16.21
N GLU A 31 27.45 -5.92 16.17
CA GLU A 31 28.26 -7.14 15.90
C GLU A 31 28.98 -7.06 14.55
N ARG A 32 28.38 -6.38 13.55
CA ARG A 32 28.97 -6.12 12.24
C ARG A 32 29.82 -4.85 12.21
N GLN A 33 30.14 -4.29 13.38
CA GLN A 33 30.98 -3.10 13.54
C GLN A 33 30.40 -1.83 12.87
N ALA A 34 29.07 -1.70 12.78
CA ALA A 34 28.46 -0.44 12.40
C ALA A 34 28.64 0.60 13.51
N GLU A 35 28.89 1.84 13.14
CA GLU A 35 28.99 2.98 14.07
C GLU A 35 27.65 3.69 14.24
N LEU A 36 26.76 3.55 13.24
CA LEU A 36 25.42 4.14 13.22
C LEU A 36 24.46 3.17 12.56
N ILE A 37 23.28 2.99 13.14
CA ILE A 37 22.14 2.35 12.47
C ILE A 37 21.02 3.38 12.28
N VAL A 38 20.39 3.37 11.12
CA VAL A 38 19.30 4.26 10.75
C VAL A 38 18.03 3.45 10.57
N PHE A 39 16.97 3.82 11.28
CA PHE A 39 15.63 3.25 11.16
C PHE A 39 14.68 4.19 10.40
N PRO A 40 13.53 3.68 9.90
CA PRO A 40 12.54 4.47 9.17
C PRO A 40 11.91 5.60 9.99
N GLU A 41 11.19 6.48 9.28
CA GLU A 41 10.29 7.47 9.84
C GLU A 41 9.24 6.80 10.75
N LEU A 42 8.95 7.41 11.91
CA LEU A 42 8.01 6.93 12.91
C LEU A 42 8.17 5.43 13.27
N SER A 43 9.40 4.92 13.24
CA SER A 43 9.69 3.51 13.48
C SER A 43 9.29 3.01 14.87
N ILE A 44 9.20 3.88 15.87
CA ILE A 44 8.71 3.55 17.22
C ILE A 44 7.19 3.36 17.22
N THR A 45 6.45 4.29 16.63
CA THR A 45 4.98 4.30 16.67
C THR A 45 4.32 3.51 15.53
N GLY A 46 5.06 3.26 14.46
CA GLY A 46 4.51 2.85 13.16
C GLY A 46 3.89 4.01 12.40
N TYR A 47 3.76 3.87 11.07
CA TYR A 47 3.22 4.89 10.15
C TYR A 47 2.09 4.29 9.28
N PRO A 48 0.97 5.03 9.09
CA PRO A 48 0.60 6.31 9.70
C PRO A 48 -0.16 6.12 11.02
N PRO A 49 0.17 6.86 12.08
CA PRO A 49 -0.50 6.73 13.38
C PRO A 49 -1.91 7.38 13.41
N ARG A 50 -2.23 8.25 12.47
CA ARG A 50 -3.53 8.94 12.34
C ARG A 50 -4.02 9.53 13.68
N ASP A 51 -5.30 9.34 14.02
CA ASP A 51 -5.94 9.91 15.23
C ASP A 51 -5.34 9.40 16.56
N LEU A 52 -4.47 8.38 16.54
CA LEU A 52 -3.74 7.99 17.75
C LEU A 52 -2.90 9.15 18.32
N VAL A 53 -2.40 10.05 17.47
CA VAL A 53 -1.62 11.23 17.93
C VAL A 53 -2.47 12.29 18.63
N GLU A 54 -3.80 12.21 18.56
CA GLU A 54 -4.70 13.06 19.34
C GLU A 54 -4.79 12.60 20.81
N MET A 55 -4.35 11.38 21.12
CA MET A 55 -4.36 10.80 22.46
C MET A 55 -3.11 11.25 23.23
N PRO A 56 -3.23 12.05 24.33
CA PRO A 56 -2.07 12.49 25.10
C PRO A 56 -1.23 11.35 25.68
N SER A 57 -1.87 10.22 26.03
CA SER A 57 -1.17 9.02 26.48
C SER A 57 -0.27 8.43 25.38
N PHE A 58 -0.73 8.37 24.13
CA PHE A 58 0.05 7.87 23.02
C PHE A 58 1.33 8.69 22.76
N LEU A 59 1.23 10.02 22.89
CA LEU A 59 2.38 10.91 22.77
C LEU A 59 3.41 10.67 23.88
N LEU A 60 2.93 10.53 25.13
CA LEU A 60 3.80 10.23 26.28
C LEU A 60 4.45 8.84 26.15
N ASP A 61 3.69 7.86 25.73
CA ASP A 61 4.18 6.49 25.55
C ASP A 61 5.23 6.42 24.42
N SER A 62 5.07 7.20 23.34
CA SER A 62 6.07 7.30 22.27
C SER A 62 7.40 7.88 22.78
N GLU A 63 7.37 8.96 23.57
CA GLU A 63 8.57 9.56 24.17
C GLU A 63 9.22 8.63 25.20
N THR A 64 8.41 7.90 25.96
CA THR A 64 8.86 6.88 26.92
C THR A 64 9.56 5.73 26.20
N ALA A 65 8.97 5.23 25.11
CA ALA A 65 9.55 4.17 24.29
C ALA A 65 10.90 4.61 23.67
N LEU A 66 11.02 5.86 23.23
CA LEU A 66 12.30 6.41 22.77
C LEU A 66 13.36 6.40 23.87
N THR A 67 13.00 6.81 25.09
CA THR A 67 13.90 6.80 26.25
C THR A 67 14.33 5.39 26.59
N GLN A 68 13.38 4.44 26.62
CA GLN A 68 13.67 3.01 26.86
C GLN A 68 14.57 2.41 25.77
N LEU A 69 14.36 2.80 24.50
CA LEU A 69 15.26 2.38 23.42
C LEU A 69 16.69 2.85 23.67
N ALA A 70 16.86 4.13 24.02
CA ALA A 70 18.18 4.68 24.33
C ALA A 70 18.84 3.95 25.50
N GLU A 71 18.15 3.79 26.64
CA GLU A 71 18.66 3.11 27.82
C GLU A 71 19.05 1.66 27.56
N ARG A 72 18.18 0.89 26.89
CA ARG A 72 18.39 -0.54 26.59
C ARG A 72 19.51 -0.80 25.59
N THR A 73 19.82 0.18 24.73
CA THR A 73 20.93 0.09 23.76
C THR A 73 22.18 0.83 24.21
N GLY A 74 22.18 1.46 25.38
CA GLY A 74 23.29 2.28 25.89
C GLY A 74 24.62 1.53 26.09
N HIS A 75 24.59 0.21 26.22
CA HIS A 75 25.76 -0.66 26.33
C HIS A 75 26.36 -1.04 24.94
N LEU A 76 25.64 -0.80 23.85
CA LEU A 76 26.11 -1.12 22.51
C LEU A 76 27.04 -0.02 21.97
N PRO A 77 28.14 -0.36 21.27
CA PRO A 77 29.07 0.61 20.70
C PRO A 77 28.56 1.18 19.36
N ILE A 78 27.27 1.55 19.28
CA ILE A 78 26.60 2.05 18.08
C ILE A 78 25.65 3.17 18.43
N ALA A 79 25.56 4.18 17.56
CA ALA A 79 24.51 5.20 17.64
C ALA A 79 23.29 4.77 16.81
N ILE A 80 22.13 5.30 17.13
CA ILE A 80 20.84 4.95 16.49
C ILE A 80 20.15 6.23 16.03
N VAL A 81 19.71 6.28 14.77
CA VAL A 81 18.70 7.25 14.29
C VAL A 81 17.35 6.56 14.22
N ALA A 82 16.36 7.10 14.95
CA ALA A 82 15.03 6.53 15.08
C ALA A 82 13.95 7.59 14.82
N GLY A 83 12.88 7.22 14.09
CA GLY A 83 11.68 8.02 13.92
C GLY A 83 10.66 7.80 15.04
N PHE A 84 10.07 8.86 15.58
CA PHE A 84 9.08 8.80 16.66
C PHE A 84 8.12 10.00 16.63
N VAL A 85 7.01 9.89 17.34
CA VAL A 85 6.10 11.02 17.59
C VAL A 85 6.51 11.70 18.88
N ALA A 86 6.72 13.02 18.83
CA ALA A 86 6.97 13.83 20.03
C ALA A 86 5.80 14.78 20.31
N ARG A 87 5.67 15.21 21.56
CA ARG A 87 4.75 16.30 21.91
C ARG A 87 5.29 17.62 21.35
N SER A 88 4.38 18.42 20.78
CA SER A 88 4.69 19.77 20.35
C SER A 88 4.85 20.69 21.57
N ALA A 89 5.83 21.58 21.51
CA ALA A 89 5.95 22.67 22.45
C ALA A 89 5.06 23.91 22.12
N ALA A 90 4.34 23.85 20.98
CA ALA A 90 3.46 24.94 20.56
C ALA A 90 2.28 25.11 21.53
N GLU A 91 1.99 26.33 21.89
CA GLU A 91 0.87 26.67 22.80
C GLU A 91 -0.50 26.49 22.11
N THR A 92 -0.54 26.58 20.80
CA THR A 92 -1.77 26.49 19.98
C THR A 92 -1.58 25.53 18.82
N GLY A 93 -2.69 25.00 18.26
CA GLY A 93 -2.67 24.11 17.10
C GLY A 93 -2.47 22.64 17.50
N ASN A 94 -1.84 21.87 16.60
CA ASN A 94 -1.59 20.45 16.81
C ASN A 94 -0.62 20.20 17.97
N ARG A 95 -0.81 19.06 18.66
CA ARG A 95 -0.04 18.72 19.86
C ARG A 95 1.14 17.79 19.59
N ALA A 96 1.33 17.35 18.35
CA ALA A 96 2.33 16.36 17.97
C ALA A 96 3.29 16.89 16.91
N THR A 97 4.50 16.36 16.91
CA THR A 97 5.51 16.54 15.86
C THR A 97 6.02 15.17 15.39
N ASN A 98 6.27 15.04 14.09
CA ASN A 98 6.95 13.89 13.49
C ASN A 98 8.46 14.15 13.61
N CYS A 99 9.18 13.33 14.38
CA CYS A 99 10.56 13.59 14.76
C CYS A 99 11.49 12.43 14.42
N ALA A 100 12.74 12.76 14.13
CA ALA A 100 13.89 11.88 14.20
C ALA A 100 14.69 12.17 15.49
N ALA A 101 15.25 11.14 16.11
CA ALA A 101 16.18 11.28 17.23
C ALA A 101 17.47 10.51 16.97
N LEU A 102 18.61 11.05 17.44
CA LEU A 102 19.87 10.32 17.50
C LEU A 102 20.14 9.93 18.95
N LEU A 103 20.36 8.63 19.17
CA LEU A 103 20.61 8.01 20.46
C LEU A 103 22.04 7.48 20.51
N GLU A 104 22.74 7.70 21.60
CA GLU A 104 24.09 7.14 21.84
C GLU A 104 24.38 7.05 23.34
N GLY A 105 25.00 5.96 23.78
CA GLY A 105 25.47 5.77 25.14
C GLY A 105 24.35 5.89 26.20
N GLY A 106 23.15 5.44 25.89
CA GLY A 106 21.99 5.46 26.79
C GLY A 106 21.20 6.75 26.79
N HIS A 107 21.53 7.71 25.93
CA HIS A 107 20.93 9.05 25.94
C HIS A 107 20.43 9.48 24.56
N VAL A 108 19.39 10.31 24.55
CA VAL A 108 18.96 11.07 23.36
C VAL A 108 19.92 12.26 23.21
N LYS A 109 20.73 12.25 22.16
CA LYS A 109 21.75 13.28 21.87
C LYS A 109 21.23 14.41 21.00
N PHE A 110 20.27 14.11 20.11
CA PHE A 110 19.73 15.07 19.16
C PHE A 110 18.28 14.72 18.81
N ARG A 111 17.48 15.73 18.50
CA ARG A 111 16.11 15.59 17.97
C ARG A 111 15.90 16.58 16.83
N GLN A 112 15.26 16.12 15.77
CA GLN A 112 14.88 16.95 14.63
C GLN A 112 13.43 16.69 14.28
N ALA A 113 12.60 17.72 14.21
CA ALA A 113 11.22 17.62 13.73
C ALA A 113 11.16 17.84 12.21
N LYS A 114 10.18 17.19 11.59
CA LYS A 114 9.88 17.27 10.15
C LYS A 114 9.40 18.66 9.77
N VAL A 115 9.88 19.17 8.62
CA VAL A 115 9.53 20.50 8.12
C VAL A 115 8.37 20.43 7.15
N LEU A 116 8.41 19.53 6.19
CA LEU A 116 7.39 19.44 5.15
C LEU A 116 6.36 18.36 5.49
N LEU A 117 5.12 18.78 5.70
CA LEU A 117 4.01 17.90 6.07
C LEU A 117 3.10 17.66 4.86
N PRO A 118 3.16 16.48 4.22
CA PRO A 118 2.34 16.19 3.06
C PRO A 118 0.86 16.06 3.44
N ASN A 119 0.00 16.64 2.57
CA ASN A 119 -1.47 16.61 2.70
C ASN A 119 -2.14 16.32 1.35
N TYR A 120 -1.52 15.50 0.55
CA TYR A 120 -1.99 15.09 -0.77
C TYR A 120 -1.98 13.56 -0.89
N ASP A 121 -2.73 13.02 -1.87
CA ASP A 121 -2.90 11.59 -2.09
C ASP A 121 -3.35 10.90 -0.79
N VAL A 122 -2.59 9.94 -0.30
CA VAL A 122 -2.86 9.19 0.93
C VAL A 122 -2.40 9.90 2.21
N PHE A 123 -1.67 11.00 2.07
CA PHE A 123 -1.10 11.74 3.18
C PHE A 123 -2.08 12.77 3.75
N ASP A 124 -2.02 12.97 5.06
CA ASP A 124 -2.80 13.98 5.78
C ASP A 124 -2.02 14.50 7.01
N GLU A 125 -0.69 14.63 6.88
CA GLU A 125 0.18 14.93 8.03
C GLU A 125 -0.04 16.32 8.61
N ALA A 126 -0.38 17.31 7.78
CA ALA A 126 -0.68 18.66 8.25
C ALA A 126 -1.91 18.72 9.19
N ARG A 127 -2.78 17.69 9.16
CA ARG A 127 -3.90 17.55 10.09
C ARG A 127 -3.43 17.25 11.53
N TYR A 128 -2.33 16.54 11.67
CA TYR A 128 -1.91 15.91 12.92
C TYR A 128 -0.65 16.53 13.53
N PHE A 129 0.28 16.98 12.68
CA PHE A 129 1.60 17.39 13.13
C PHE A 129 1.84 18.89 12.96
N VAL A 130 2.73 19.43 13.78
CA VAL A 130 3.27 20.77 13.65
C VAL A 130 4.55 20.70 12.82
N SER A 131 4.66 21.59 11.82
CA SER A 131 5.87 21.75 11.01
C SER A 131 6.99 22.38 11.83
N ALA A 132 8.23 21.92 11.66
CA ALA A 132 9.39 22.56 12.27
C ALA A 132 9.69 23.91 11.61
N GLU A 133 9.92 24.93 12.41
CA GLU A 133 10.32 26.25 11.93
C GLU A 133 11.79 26.29 11.50
N SER A 134 12.65 25.50 12.17
CA SER A 134 14.09 25.42 11.90
C SER A 134 14.57 23.97 11.93
N GLN A 135 15.73 23.76 11.31
CA GLN A 135 16.46 22.51 11.33
C GLN A 135 17.92 22.78 11.67
N GLU A 136 18.58 21.78 12.26
CA GLU A 136 19.99 21.86 12.62
C GLU A 136 20.71 20.60 12.18
N THR A 137 22.00 20.75 11.87
CA THR A 137 22.91 19.62 11.64
C THR A 137 23.52 19.15 12.95
N PHE A 138 23.86 17.87 13.04
CA PHE A 138 24.46 17.28 14.25
C PHE A 138 25.88 16.77 13.97
N ALA A 139 26.86 17.22 14.76
CA ALA A 139 28.24 16.73 14.68
C ALA A 139 28.33 15.29 15.25
N PHE A 140 28.70 14.35 14.42
CA PHE A 140 28.85 12.94 14.79
C PHE A 140 30.12 12.37 14.19
N ARG A 141 31.05 11.93 15.04
CA ARG A 141 32.40 11.47 14.64
C ARG A 141 33.12 12.56 13.82
N SER A 142 33.54 12.19 12.59
CA SER A 142 34.20 13.14 11.65
C SER A 142 33.23 13.82 10.68
N SER A 143 31.93 13.57 10.81
CA SER A 143 30.90 14.08 9.89
C SER A 143 29.91 15.01 10.58
N LYS A 144 29.25 15.82 9.80
CA LYS A 144 28.14 16.67 10.22
C LYS A 144 26.86 16.17 9.56
N LEU A 145 26.06 15.44 10.35
CA LEU A 145 24.84 14.77 9.86
C LEU A 145 23.75 15.80 9.54
N ALA A 146 23.20 15.70 8.35
CA ALA A 146 21.98 16.35 7.90
C ALA A 146 20.85 15.31 7.95
N ILE A 147 19.97 15.40 8.98
CA ILE A 147 18.88 14.42 9.17
C ILE A 147 17.58 15.04 8.65
N ALA A 148 17.05 14.49 7.56
CA ALA A 148 15.79 14.85 6.93
C ALA A 148 14.74 13.72 7.10
N ILE A 149 13.46 14.07 7.07
CA ILE A 149 12.37 13.13 7.28
C ILE A 149 11.46 13.13 6.05
N CYS A 150 11.51 12.04 5.29
CA CYS A 150 10.62 11.70 4.17
C CYS A 150 10.38 12.88 3.20
N GLU A 151 9.24 13.57 3.33
CA GLU A 151 8.84 14.68 2.45
C GLU A 151 9.87 15.82 2.38
N ASP A 152 10.70 15.99 3.41
CA ASP A 152 11.75 17.02 3.43
C ASP A 152 12.72 16.87 2.26
N ALA A 153 12.93 15.65 1.75
CA ALA A 153 13.76 15.40 0.57
C ALA A 153 12.99 15.50 -0.76
N TRP A 154 11.65 15.51 -0.75
CA TRP A 154 10.85 15.50 -1.96
C TRP A 154 10.65 16.88 -2.62
N ASN A 155 11.14 17.95 -2.03
CA ASN A 155 10.96 19.31 -2.56
C ASN A 155 12.22 19.91 -3.20
N ASP A 156 13.10 19.07 -3.75
CA ASP A 156 14.31 19.52 -4.45
C ASP A 156 13.95 20.47 -5.60
N LYS A 157 14.48 21.71 -5.53
CA LYS A 157 14.16 22.80 -6.47
C LYS A 157 14.75 22.63 -7.87
N LYS A 158 15.64 21.68 -8.08
CA LYS A 158 16.26 21.42 -9.38
C LYS A 158 15.70 20.15 -10.03
N PHE A 159 15.18 19.22 -9.24
CA PHE A 159 14.60 17.97 -9.74
C PHE A 159 13.15 18.14 -10.20
N TRP A 160 12.33 18.84 -9.39
CA TRP A 160 10.92 19.01 -9.70
C TRP A 160 10.62 20.30 -10.47
N VAL A 161 9.91 20.20 -11.59
CA VAL A 161 9.43 21.35 -12.37
C VAL A 161 8.41 22.16 -11.55
N HIS A 162 7.49 21.47 -10.86
CA HIS A 162 6.51 22.07 -9.95
C HIS A 162 6.76 21.62 -8.52
N ARG A 163 7.12 22.57 -7.67
CA ARG A 163 7.32 22.33 -6.25
C ARG A 163 6.05 22.55 -5.47
N ARG A 164 5.85 21.73 -4.42
CA ARG A 164 4.70 21.86 -3.52
C ARG A 164 4.94 22.85 -2.40
N TYR A 165 6.19 23.10 -2.01
CA TYR A 165 6.56 23.90 -0.86
C TYR A 165 7.60 24.95 -1.26
N GLN A 166 7.70 26.02 -0.45
CA GLN A 166 8.68 27.09 -0.66
C GLN A 166 10.07 26.68 -0.15
N ARG A 167 10.14 26.00 1.00
CA ARG A 167 11.38 25.56 1.63
C ARG A 167 11.98 24.34 0.93
N ASP A 168 13.31 24.24 0.96
CA ASP A 168 14.09 23.07 0.57
C ASP A 168 14.93 22.65 1.80
N PRO A 169 14.38 21.77 2.66
CA PRO A 169 15.01 21.41 3.93
C PRO A 169 16.38 20.76 3.76
N VAL A 170 16.59 19.98 2.69
CA VAL A 170 17.90 19.38 2.41
C VAL A 170 18.93 20.44 2.08
N GLU A 171 18.60 21.41 1.23
CA GLU A 171 19.51 22.52 0.93
C GLU A 171 19.82 23.38 2.18
N GLU A 172 18.81 23.60 3.04
CA GLU A 172 19.00 24.33 4.31
C GLU A 172 20.00 23.62 5.23
N LEU A 173 19.89 22.29 5.39
CA LEU A 173 20.82 21.49 6.19
C LEU A 173 22.24 21.46 5.60
N ILE A 174 22.36 21.27 4.28
CA ILE A 174 23.68 21.28 3.62
C ILE A 174 24.35 22.65 3.69
N SER A 175 23.57 23.74 3.57
CA SER A 175 24.13 25.10 3.69
C SER A 175 24.67 25.41 5.09
N GLN A 176 24.21 24.69 6.11
CA GLN A 176 24.76 24.74 7.48
C GLN A 176 26.03 23.89 7.64
N GLY A 177 26.55 23.30 6.56
CA GLY A 177 27.75 22.49 6.53
C GLY A 177 27.49 20.99 6.77
N GLY A 178 26.27 20.51 6.58
CA GLY A 178 25.97 19.08 6.54
C GLY A 178 26.76 18.41 5.43
N ASP A 179 27.49 17.34 5.75
CA ASP A 179 28.36 16.60 4.82
C ASP A 179 27.95 15.13 4.63
N PHE A 180 26.92 14.70 5.35
CA PHE A 180 26.33 13.36 5.26
C PHE A 180 24.81 13.44 5.43
N LEU A 181 24.04 13.15 4.36
CA LEU A 181 22.58 13.22 4.38
C LEU A 181 21.97 11.88 4.81
N ILE A 182 21.15 11.92 5.84
CA ILE A 182 20.32 10.79 6.29
C ILE A 182 18.86 11.15 6.04
N ASN A 183 18.14 10.33 5.29
CA ASN A 183 16.70 10.49 5.10
C ASN A 183 15.96 9.24 5.59
N ILE A 184 15.17 9.41 6.65
CA ILE A 184 14.30 8.37 7.21
C ILE A 184 12.89 8.49 6.61
N ASN A 185 12.30 7.37 6.18
CA ASN A 185 11.11 7.39 5.36
C ASN A 185 10.06 6.36 5.76
N SER A 186 8.80 6.74 5.52
CA SER A 186 7.64 5.85 5.39
C SER A 186 6.93 6.19 4.09
N SER A 187 7.65 5.99 2.98
CA SER A 187 7.21 6.32 1.63
C SER A 187 6.46 5.13 1.01
N PRO A 188 5.11 5.21 0.82
CA PRO A 188 4.32 4.10 0.31
C PRO A 188 4.72 3.70 -1.11
N TYR A 189 4.59 2.42 -1.40
CA TYR A 189 4.80 1.85 -2.72
C TYR A 189 3.70 2.28 -3.71
N TRP A 190 4.10 2.48 -4.93
CA TRP A 190 3.30 2.39 -6.15
C TRP A 190 4.22 2.06 -7.33
N THR A 191 3.67 1.45 -8.37
CA THR A 191 4.36 0.96 -9.57
C THR A 191 5.26 2.04 -10.19
N GLY A 192 6.58 1.81 -10.23
CA GLY A 192 7.59 2.76 -10.73
C GLY A 192 8.20 3.70 -9.68
N LYS A 193 7.66 3.81 -8.46
CA LYS A 193 8.15 4.78 -7.46
C LYS A 193 9.57 4.53 -7.01
N ARG A 194 10.01 3.28 -6.99
CA ARG A 194 11.39 2.91 -6.63
C ARG A 194 12.42 3.66 -7.50
N GLN A 195 12.18 3.70 -8.82
CA GLN A 195 13.06 4.42 -9.73
C GLN A 195 13.03 5.93 -9.49
N VAL A 196 11.83 6.51 -9.30
CA VAL A 196 11.68 7.94 -8.99
C VAL A 196 12.45 8.34 -7.73
N ARG A 197 12.41 7.53 -6.66
CA ARG A 197 13.21 7.76 -5.44
C ARG A 197 14.71 7.79 -5.73
N ARG A 198 15.21 6.79 -6.47
CA ARG A 198 16.62 6.68 -6.83
C ARG A 198 17.09 7.86 -7.66
N ASP A 199 16.34 8.26 -8.67
CA ASP A 199 16.68 9.38 -9.55
C ASP A 199 16.74 10.70 -8.78
N MET A 200 15.76 10.93 -7.90
CA MET A 200 15.70 12.13 -7.07
C MET A 200 16.87 12.20 -6.10
N VAL A 201 17.15 11.13 -5.36
CA VAL A 201 18.24 11.09 -4.39
C VAL A 201 19.62 11.17 -5.09
N ALA A 202 19.79 10.53 -6.24
CA ALA A 202 20.99 10.64 -7.04
C ALA A 202 21.22 12.10 -7.53
N ALA A 203 20.15 12.80 -7.91
CA ALA A 203 20.26 14.22 -8.28
C ALA A 203 20.69 15.09 -7.09
N GLN A 204 20.17 14.82 -5.88
CA GLN A 204 20.57 15.52 -4.65
C GLN A 204 22.01 15.24 -4.27
N ALA A 205 22.43 13.96 -4.25
CA ALA A 205 23.80 13.55 -3.94
C ALA A 205 24.81 14.28 -4.84
N ARG A 206 24.60 14.25 -6.17
CA ARG A 206 25.43 14.95 -7.15
C ARG A 206 25.44 16.47 -6.98
N ARG A 207 24.26 17.07 -6.73
CA ARG A 207 24.13 18.53 -6.57
C ARG A 207 24.89 19.03 -5.36
N HIS A 208 24.73 18.35 -4.25
CA HIS A 208 25.28 18.77 -2.96
C HIS A 208 26.66 18.17 -2.68
N LYS A 209 27.10 17.19 -3.49
CA LYS A 209 28.37 16.46 -3.34
C LYS A 209 28.51 15.80 -1.97
N VAL A 210 27.44 15.20 -1.49
CA VAL A 210 27.38 14.49 -0.21
C VAL A 210 26.82 13.07 -0.40
N PRO A 211 27.32 12.08 0.35
CA PRO A 211 26.71 10.76 0.40
C PRO A 211 25.33 10.83 1.07
N VAL A 212 24.43 9.95 0.63
CA VAL A 212 23.06 9.90 1.10
C VAL A 212 22.68 8.50 1.55
N VAL A 213 22.06 8.39 2.72
CA VAL A 213 21.39 7.20 3.21
C VAL A 213 19.88 7.42 3.19
N TRP A 214 19.16 6.57 2.47
CA TRP A 214 17.71 6.53 2.39
C TRP A 214 17.18 5.26 3.03
N VAL A 215 16.56 5.37 4.19
CA VAL A 215 15.97 4.22 4.89
C VAL A 215 14.46 4.32 4.86
N ASN A 216 13.80 3.31 4.30
CA ASN A 216 12.35 3.27 4.14
C ASN A 216 11.74 2.13 4.94
N GLN A 217 10.53 2.34 5.45
CA GLN A 217 9.74 1.30 6.09
C GLN A 217 9.40 0.19 5.08
N VAL A 218 9.26 -1.04 5.56
CA VAL A 218 8.67 -2.17 4.82
C VAL A 218 7.40 -2.64 5.53
N GLY A 219 6.46 -3.25 4.80
CA GLY A 219 5.24 -3.84 5.37
C GLY A 219 3.95 -3.24 4.85
N GLY A 220 2.83 -3.81 5.25
CA GLY A 220 1.48 -3.32 4.99
C GLY A 220 0.87 -2.64 6.21
N ASN A 221 0.22 -1.51 6.04
CA ASN A 221 -0.63 -0.84 7.05
C ASN A 221 -1.90 -0.30 6.37
N ASP A 222 -3.05 -0.82 6.74
CA ASP A 222 -4.35 -0.52 6.11
C ASP A 222 -4.29 -0.74 4.58
N GLN A 223 -4.48 0.33 3.82
CA GLN A 223 -4.42 0.32 2.35
C GLN A 223 -3.00 0.52 1.78
N LEU A 224 -2.04 0.89 2.63
CA LEU A 224 -0.68 1.23 2.21
C LEU A 224 0.23 0.01 2.26
N VAL A 225 1.02 -0.14 1.21
CA VAL A 225 2.15 -1.07 1.17
C VAL A 225 3.43 -0.26 1.11
N PHE A 226 4.41 -0.63 1.91
CA PHE A 226 5.75 -0.06 1.94
C PHE A 226 6.72 -1.13 1.45
N ASP A 227 7.44 -0.82 0.40
CA ASP A 227 8.34 -1.78 -0.26
C ASP A 227 9.71 -1.89 0.42
N GLY A 228 10.00 -1.05 1.40
CA GLY A 228 11.36 -0.93 1.89
C GLY A 228 12.27 -0.38 0.79
N SER A 229 13.04 -1.26 0.14
CA SER A 229 13.97 -0.88 -0.94
C SER A 229 14.91 0.26 -0.51
N SER A 230 15.35 0.25 0.74
CA SER A 230 16.30 1.21 1.31
C SER A 230 17.62 1.16 0.56
N PHE A 231 18.33 2.27 0.48
CA PHE A 231 19.61 2.32 -0.24
C PHE A 231 20.54 3.41 0.32
N ALA A 232 21.81 3.30 -0.06
CA ALA A 232 22.79 4.37 0.14
C ALA A 232 23.44 4.74 -1.19
N MET A 233 23.80 6.01 -1.34
CA MET A 233 24.51 6.54 -2.52
C MET A 233 25.76 7.29 -2.11
N ASP A 234 26.78 7.24 -2.98
CA ASP A 234 27.94 8.10 -2.87
C ASP A 234 27.64 9.55 -3.31
N ALA A 235 28.61 10.43 -3.20
CA ALA A 235 28.47 11.84 -3.60
C ALA A 235 28.30 12.04 -5.12
N GLU A 236 28.64 11.04 -5.92
CA GLU A 236 28.44 10.97 -7.36
C GLU A 236 27.06 10.46 -7.75
N GLY A 237 26.26 10.02 -6.76
CA GLY A 237 24.89 9.50 -6.94
C GLY A 237 24.85 8.06 -7.44
N ASN A 238 25.91 7.28 -7.24
CA ASN A 238 25.90 5.85 -7.51
C ASN A 238 25.39 5.10 -6.27
N VAL A 239 24.58 4.06 -6.49
CA VAL A 239 24.12 3.18 -5.42
C VAL A 239 25.29 2.34 -4.91
N VAL A 240 25.63 2.50 -3.63
CA VAL A 240 26.73 1.76 -2.97
C VAL A 240 26.20 0.65 -2.06
N ALA A 241 24.93 0.72 -1.66
CA ALA A 241 24.24 -0.33 -0.92
C ALA A 241 22.75 -0.28 -1.20
N SER A 242 22.08 -1.44 -1.24
CA SER A 242 20.63 -1.54 -1.35
C SER A 242 20.08 -2.74 -0.58
N ALA A 243 18.97 -2.51 0.13
CA ALA A 243 18.19 -3.52 0.81
C ALA A 243 17.21 -4.21 -0.15
N CYS A 244 16.75 -5.40 0.21
CA CYS A 244 15.72 -6.11 -0.55
C CYS A 244 14.39 -5.36 -0.54
N SER A 245 13.53 -5.66 -1.52
CA SER A 245 12.14 -5.19 -1.53
C SER A 245 11.25 -6.15 -0.75
N PHE A 246 10.18 -5.62 -0.15
CA PHE A 246 9.08 -6.35 0.48
C PHE A 246 9.46 -7.30 1.63
N ALA A 247 10.65 -7.14 2.20
CA ALA A 247 11.11 -7.89 3.38
C ALA A 247 11.93 -7.01 4.32
N GLU A 248 12.02 -7.40 5.60
CA GLU A 248 12.94 -6.78 6.54
C GLU A 248 14.38 -7.09 6.15
N ASP A 249 15.28 -6.10 6.32
CA ASP A 249 16.68 -6.27 5.96
C ASP A 249 17.60 -5.39 6.83
N LEU A 250 18.80 -5.89 7.06
CA LEU A 250 19.88 -5.17 7.75
C LEU A 250 21.10 -5.09 6.84
N VAL A 251 21.28 -3.95 6.20
CA VAL A 251 22.30 -3.73 5.18
C VAL A 251 23.39 -2.79 5.66
N LEU A 252 24.64 -3.18 5.41
CA LEU A 252 25.83 -2.34 5.55
C LEU A 252 26.28 -1.89 4.16
N PHE A 253 27.05 -0.83 4.03
CA PHE A 253 27.46 -0.13 2.79
C PHE A 253 28.06 -0.99 1.65
N GLU A 254 28.17 -2.31 1.78
CA GLU A 254 28.83 -3.19 0.81
C GLU A 254 27.89 -4.22 0.16
N HIS A 255 26.57 -4.14 0.41
CA HIS A 255 25.61 -5.12 -0.09
C HIS A 255 24.61 -4.50 -1.06
N ASN A 256 24.48 -5.10 -2.25
CA ASN A 256 23.44 -4.73 -3.22
C ASN A 256 22.47 -5.90 -3.43
N ALA A 257 21.21 -5.71 -3.08
CA ALA A 257 20.15 -6.66 -3.37
C ALA A 257 19.72 -6.58 -4.84
N ASN A 258 19.39 -7.74 -5.41
CA ASN A 258 18.64 -7.80 -6.65
C ASN A 258 17.18 -7.43 -6.39
N HIS A 259 16.57 -6.72 -7.34
CA HIS A 259 15.16 -6.37 -7.26
C HIS A 259 14.38 -7.09 -8.36
N ALA A 260 13.20 -7.58 -8.04
CA ALA A 260 12.25 -8.13 -8.98
C ALA A 260 11.88 -7.10 -10.07
N ASP A 261 11.43 -7.60 -11.22
CA ASP A 261 10.82 -6.75 -12.24
C ASP A 261 9.52 -6.08 -11.72
N GLU A 262 8.94 -5.17 -12.49
CA GLU A 262 7.82 -4.38 -12.01
C GLU A 262 6.55 -5.22 -11.82
N CYS A 263 6.31 -6.22 -12.65
CA CYS A 263 5.14 -7.08 -12.53
C CYS A 263 5.25 -7.98 -11.28
N GLU A 264 6.41 -8.58 -11.07
CA GLU A 264 6.71 -9.37 -9.88
C GLU A 264 6.64 -8.52 -8.60
N ALA A 265 7.15 -7.29 -8.65
CA ALA A 265 7.09 -6.34 -7.54
C ALA A 265 5.65 -5.99 -7.13
N VAL A 266 4.72 -5.83 -8.09
CA VAL A 266 3.30 -5.63 -7.80
C VAL A 266 2.71 -6.86 -7.11
N TYR A 267 3.03 -8.06 -7.59
CA TYR A 267 2.56 -9.29 -6.98
C TYR A 267 3.07 -9.44 -5.53
N GLU A 268 4.35 -9.22 -5.29
CA GLU A 268 4.96 -9.23 -3.94
C GLU A 268 4.32 -8.18 -3.01
N ALA A 269 4.01 -6.98 -3.55
CA ALA A 269 3.30 -5.94 -2.79
C ALA A 269 1.91 -6.41 -2.33
N LEU A 270 1.16 -7.09 -3.20
CA LEU A 270 -0.16 -7.63 -2.87
C LEU A 270 -0.08 -8.76 -1.84
N VAL A 271 0.91 -9.65 -1.96
CA VAL A 271 1.17 -10.71 -0.97
C VAL A 271 1.53 -10.12 0.39
N LEU A 272 2.48 -9.18 0.44
CA LEU A 272 2.89 -8.51 1.67
C LEU A 272 1.74 -7.74 2.31
N GLY A 273 1.02 -6.94 1.53
CA GLY A 273 -0.11 -6.15 2.01
C GLY A 273 -1.23 -7.02 2.58
N THR A 274 -1.58 -8.12 1.89
CA THR A 274 -2.59 -9.07 2.34
C THR A 274 -2.16 -9.76 3.64
N ARG A 275 -0.94 -10.26 3.71
CA ARG A 275 -0.40 -10.92 4.90
C ARG A 275 -0.44 -10.00 6.11
N ASP A 276 0.08 -8.81 5.95
CA ASP A 276 0.21 -7.85 7.04
C ASP A 276 -1.16 -7.33 7.50
N TYR A 277 -2.07 -7.01 6.57
CA TYR A 277 -3.41 -6.58 6.91
C TYR A 277 -4.15 -7.64 7.74
N VAL A 278 -4.17 -8.89 7.26
CA VAL A 278 -4.84 -9.99 7.97
C VAL A 278 -4.27 -10.17 9.37
N ARG A 279 -2.94 -10.25 9.49
CA ARG A 279 -2.26 -10.50 10.79
C ARG A 279 -2.36 -9.33 11.75
N LYS A 280 -2.12 -8.10 11.28
CA LYS A 280 -2.16 -6.88 12.12
C LYS A 280 -3.58 -6.56 12.60
N CYS A 281 -4.62 -6.97 11.85
CA CYS A 281 -6.01 -6.91 12.30
C CYS A 281 -6.42 -8.07 13.23
N GLY A 282 -5.50 -8.98 13.58
CA GLY A 282 -5.76 -10.08 14.51
C GLY A 282 -6.41 -11.32 13.88
N PHE A 283 -6.53 -11.36 12.54
CA PHE A 283 -7.00 -12.55 11.83
C PHE A 283 -5.85 -13.51 11.50
N SER A 284 -6.19 -14.78 11.34
CA SER A 284 -5.24 -15.81 10.92
C SER A 284 -5.69 -16.58 9.67
N LYS A 285 -6.95 -16.46 9.29
CA LYS A 285 -7.58 -17.21 8.19
C LYS A 285 -8.33 -16.28 7.24
N ALA A 286 -8.43 -16.69 5.98
CA ALA A 286 -9.18 -15.98 4.94
C ALA A 286 -10.18 -16.88 4.21
N LEU A 287 -11.29 -16.26 3.79
CA LEU A 287 -12.31 -16.87 2.91
C LEU A 287 -12.33 -16.13 1.57
N ILE A 288 -12.44 -16.88 0.48
CA ILE A 288 -12.51 -16.34 -0.88
C ILE A 288 -13.65 -17.00 -1.63
N GLY A 289 -14.49 -16.20 -2.28
CA GLY A 289 -15.47 -16.69 -3.23
C GLY A 289 -14.80 -17.13 -4.52
N LEU A 290 -14.77 -18.43 -4.81
CA LEU A 290 -14.18 -18.99 -6.03
C LEU A 290 -15.26 -19.10 -7.11
N SER A 291 -15.20 -18.19 -8.08
CA SER A 291 -16.13 -18.14 -9.22
C SER A 291 -15.68 -18.96 -10.43
N GLY A 292 -14.42 -19.41 -10.45
CA GLY A 292 -13.79 -19.97 -11.65
C GLY A 292 -13.37 -18.91 -12.68
N GLY A 293 -13.36 -17.61 -12.28
CA GLY A 293 -12.84 -16.51 -13.08
C GLY A 293 -11.43 -16.08 -12.64
N ILE A 294 -10.74 -15.31 -13.51
CA ILE A 294 -9.34 -14.93 -13.34
C ILE A 294 -9.09 -14.12 -12.06
N ASP A 295 -9.99 -13.19 -11.69
CA ASP A 295 -9.84 -12.32 -10.52
C ASP A 295 -9.84 -13.13 -9.22
N SER A 296 -10.82 -14.02 -9.04
CA SER A 296 -10.87 -14.90 -7.89
C SER A 296 -9.69 -15.87 -7.81
N SER A 297 -9.19 -16.28 -8.97
CA SER A 297 -8.01 -17.15 -9.07
C SER A 297 -6.74 -16.43 -8.62
N LEU A 298 -6.52 -15.20 -9.08
CA LEU A 298 -5.39 -14.38 -8.65
C LEU A 298 -5.43 -14.11 -7.15
N VAL A 299 -6.60 -13.71 -6.60
CA VAL A 299 -6.75 -13.45 -5.16
C VAL A 299 -6.47 -14.72 -4.34
N ALA A 300 -6.88 -15.90 -4.82
CA ALA A 300 -6.59 -17.17 -4.15
C ALA A 300 -5.09 -17.46 -4.12
N CYS A 301 -4.38 -17.27 -5.23
CA CYS A 301 -2.92 -17.41 -5.28
C CYS A 301 -2.22 -16.47 -4.30
N ILE A 302 -2.58 -15.18 -4.30
CA ILE A 302 -2.03 -14.18 -3.38
C ILE A 302 -2.29 -14.56 -1.92
N ALA A 303 -3.52 -14.98 -1.59
CA ALA A 303 -3.88 -15.34 -0.22
C ALA A 303 -3.12 -16.58 0.27
N VAL A 304 -2.94 -17.59 -0.57
CA VAL A 304 -2.18 -18.80 -0.22
C VAL A 304 -0.72 -18.47 0.04
N GLU A 305 -0.12 -17.63 -0.78
CA GLU A 305 1.26 -17.20 -0.58
C GLU A 305 1.44 -16.29 0.65
N ALA A 306 0.44 -15.46 0.94
CA ALA A 306 0.44 -14.56 2.10
C ALA A 306 0.25 -15.29 3.43
N LEU A 307 -0.63 -16.30 3.48
CA LEU A 307 -1.13 -16.88 4.74
C LEU A 307 -0.79 -18.36 4.94
N GLY A 308 -0.42 -19.07 3.87
CA GLY A 308 -0.32 -20.54 3.84
C GLY A 308 -1.65 -21.20 3.47
N LYS A 309 -1.59 -22.29 2.71
CA LYS A 309 -2.77 -23.00 2.18
C LYS A 309 -3.75 -23.49 3.25
N GLU A 310 -3.26 -23.83 4.44
CA GLU A 310 -4.03 -24.28 5.59
C GLU A 310 -4.92 -23.20 6.20
N ASN A 311 -4.63 -21.94 5.90
CA ASN A 311 -5.33 -20.75 6.40
C ASN A 311 -6.27 -20.11 5.38
N VAL A 312 -6.40 -20.71 4.18
CA VAL A 312 -7.26 -20.19 3.11
C VAL A 312 -8.34 -21.21 2.77
N VAL A 313 -9.58 -20.76 2.69
CA VAL A 313 -10.73 -21.59 2.27
C VAL A 313 -11.44 -20.94 1.10
N GLY A 314 -11.59 -21.69 0.02
CA GLY A 314 -12.40 -21.31 -1.12
C GLY A 314 -13.88 -21.68 -0.92
N ILE A 315 -14.80 -20.81 -1.32
CA ILE A 315 -16.24 -21.09 -1.31
C ILE A 315 -16.78 -20.91 -2.72
N SER A 316 -17.22 -22.00 -3.33
CA SER A 316 -17.94 -21.98 -4.60
C SER A 316 -19.45 -21.84 -4.34
N MET A 317 -20.07 -20.84 -4.94
CA MET A 317 -21.49 -20.50 -4.73
C MET A 317 -22.24 -20.48 -6.06
N PRO A 318 -22.43 -21.64 -6.70
CA PRO A 318 -23.08 -21.69 -8.00
C PRO A 318 -24.56 -21.23 -7.91
N GLY A 319 -24.92 -20.35 -8.85
CA GLY A 319 -26.27 -19.88 -9.08
C GLY A 319 -26.91 -20.56 -10.28
N PRO A 320 -28.12 -20.15 -10.69
CA PRO A 320 -28.83 -20.80 -11.80
C PRO A 320 -28.16 -20.63 -13.17
N TYR A 321 -27.27 -19.65 -13.31
CA TYR A 321 -26.59 -19.33 -14.57
C TYR A 321 -25.08 -19.66 -14.53
N SER A 322 -24.59 -20.22 -13.42
CA SER A 322 -23.19 -20.64 -13.32
C SER A 322 -22.89 -21.80 -14.25
N SER A 323 -21.87 -21.65 -15.07
CA SER A 323 -21.49 -22.68 -16.04
C SER A 323 -20.82 -23.87 -15.34
N PRO A 324 -21.00 -25.10 -15.86
CA PRO A 324 -20.26 -26.25 -15.35
C PRO A 324 -18.73 -26.06 -15.43
N GLY A 325 -18.24 -25.37 -16.47
CA GLY A 325 -16.83 -25.03 -16.63
C GLY A 325 -16.31 -24.14 -15.49
N SER A 326 -17.07 -23.14 -15.05
CA SER A 326 -16.66 -22.29 -13.94
C SER A 326 -16.58 -23.04 -12.61
N ILE A 327 -17.48 -23.99 -12.37
CA ILE A 327 -17.45 -24.85 -11.19
C ILE A 327 -16.24 -25.79 -11.20
N SER A 328 -15.94 -26.41 -12.36
CA SER A 328 -14.77 -27.29 -12.50
C SER A 328 -13.46 -26.53 -12.40
N ASP A 329 -13.38 -25.31 -12.96
CA ASP A 329 -12.19 -24.46 -12.88
C ASP A 329 -11.91 -24.01 -11.43
N ALA A 330 -12.95 -23.66 -10.67
CA ALA A 330 -12.82 -23.33 -9.25
C ALA A 330 -12.30 -24.53 -8.43
N GLN A 331 -12.79 -25.75 -8.72
CA GLN A 331 -12.30 -26.97 -8.06
C GLN A 331 -10.85 -27.26 -8.45
N ALA A 332 -10.52 -27.21 -9.74
CA ALA A 332 -9.16 -27.46 -10.21
C ALA A 332 -8.15 -26.46 -9.61
N LEU A 333 -8.52 -25.18 -9.50
CA LEU A 333 -7.70 -24.18 -8.83
C LEU A 333 -7.49 -24.53 -7.34
N ALA A 334 -8.56 -24.90 -6.63
CA ALA A 334 -8.47 -25.26 -5.21
C ALA A 334 -7.57 -26.48 -5.00
N ASP A 335 -7.67 -27.50 -5.89
CA ASP A 335 -6.84 -28.69 -5.87
C ASP A 335 -5.36 -28.35 -6.14
N ASN A 336 -5.07 -27.53 -7.15
CA ASN A 336 -3.72 -27.06 -7.47
C ASN A 336 -3.06 -26.29 -6.33
N LEU A 337 -3.84 -25.41 -5.66
CA LEU A 337 -3.38 -24.64 -4.50
C LEU A 337 -3.31 -25.47 -3.21
N GLY A 338 -3.94 -26.64 -3.20
CA GLY A 338 -4.04 -27.51 -2.02
C GLY A 338 -4.88 -26.91 -0.89
N ILE A 339 -5.88 -26.08 -1.23
CA ILE A 339 -6.79 -25.46 -0.26
C ILE A 339 -8.12 -26.23 -0.16
N ARG A 340 -8.77 -26.12 1.00
CA ARG A 340 -10.12 -26.63 1.17
C ARG A 340 -11.10 -25.79 0.34
N MET A 341 -11.98 -26.47 -0.43
CA MET A 341 -13.13 -25.83 -1.09
C MET A 341 -14.44 -26.29 -0.47
N ILE A 342 -15.36 -25.34 -0.25
CA ILE A 342 -16.74 -25.58 0.20
C ILE A 342 -17.68 -25.26 -0.97
N SER A 343 -18.61 -26.15 -1.26
CA SER A 343 -19.70 -25.87 -2.21
C SER A 343 -20.94 -25.42 -1.45
N ALA A 344 -21.41 -24.19 -1.74
CA ALA A 344 -22.58 -23.57 -1.11
C ALA A 344 -23.51 -22.99 -2.20
N PRO A 345 -24.30 -23.82 -2.92
CA PRO A 345 -25.18 -23.37 -4.00
C PRO A 345 -26.23 -22.36 -3.51
N ILE A 346 -26.40 -21.25 -4.24
CA ILE A 346 -27.39 -20.22 -3.92
C ILE A 346 -28.71 -20.38 -4.67
N THR A 347 -28.86 -21.36 -5.54
CA THR A 347 -30.00 -21.50 -6.47
C THR A 347 -31.36 -21.55 -5.78
N SER A 348 -31.50 -22.34 -4.71
CA SER A 348 -32.79 -22.45 -3.97
C SER A 348 -33.17 -21.14 -3.27
N ALA A 349 -32.19 -20.48 -2.62
CA ALA A 349 -32.40 -19.17 -1.98
C ALA A 349 -32.75 -18.10 -3.02
N TYR A 350 -32.07 -18.11 -4.16
CA TYR A 350 -32.35 -17.20 -5.28
C TYR A 350 -33.78 -17.40 -5.81
N GLN A 351 -34.22 -18.63 -6.05
CA GLN A 351 -35.58 -18.92 -6.56
C GLN A 351 -36.64 -18.40 -5.61
N CYS A 352 -36.45 -18.59 -4.29
CA CYS A 352 -37.38 -18.11 -3.27
C CYS A 352 -37.44 -16.55 -3.28
N MET A 353 -36.30 -15.86 -3.27
CA MET A 353 -36.27 -14.39 -3.27
C MET A 353 -36.74 -13.81 -4.60
N ALA A 354 -36.30 -14.39 -5.72
CA ALA A 354 -36.70 -13.97 -7.05
C ALA A 354 -38.22 -14.08 -7.28
N ALA A 355 -38.91 -15.02 -6.65
CA ALA A 355 -40.38 -15.12 -6.69
C ALA A 355 -41.07 -13.94 -6.03
N ALA A 356 -40.52 -13.42 -4.93
CA ALA A 356 -41.15 -12.40 -4.06
C ALA A 356 -40.74 -10.95 -4.42
N LEU A 357 -39.65 -10.74 -5.15
CA LEU A 357 -39.06 -9.41 -5.39
C LEU A 357 -39.33 -8.89 -6.81
N PRO A 358 -39.07 -7.59 -7.10
CA PRO A 358 -39.20 -7.01 -8.45
C PRO A 358 -38.45 -7.77 -9.52
N LYS A 359 -38.96 -7.74 -10.76
CA LYS A 359 -38.52 -8.61 -11.88
C LYS A 359 -37.57 -7.92 -12.87
N SER A 360 -37.14 -6.70 -12.60
CA SER A 360 -36.16 -6.05 -13.51
C SER A 360 -34.87 -6.89 -13.55
N GLU A 361 -34.22 -6.92 -14.71
CA GLU A 361 -32.99 -7.67 -14.97
C GLU A 361 -31.93 -7.38 -13.91
N VAL A 362 -31.64 -6.08 -13.70
CA VAL A 362 -30.67 -5.62 -12.68
C VAL A 362 -31.03 -6.11 -11.26
N THR A 363 -32.33 -6.16 -10.90
CA THR A 363 -32.74 -6.68 -9.59
C THR A 363 -32.41 -8.16 -9.48
N GLN A 364 -32.71 -8.95 -10.51
CA GLN A 364 -32.48 -10.40 -10.50
C GLN A 364 -30.98 -10.74 -10.48
N GLU A 365 -30.15 -10.00 -11.21
CA GLU A 365 -28.68 -10.11 -11.14
C GLU A 365 -28.15 -9.79 -9.74
N ASN A 366 -28.58 -8.65 -9.18
CA ASN A 366 -28.10 -8.18 -7.88
C ASN A 366 -28.55 -9.07 -6.70
N ILE A 367 -29.69 -9.76 -6.79
CA ILE A 367 -30.10 -10.75 -5.78
C ILE A 367 -29.06 -11.87 -5.69
N GLN A 368 -28.58 -12.39 -6.82
CA GLN A 368 -27.58 -13.47 -6.83
C GLN A 368 -26.27 -13.01 -6.19
N SER A 369 -25.77 -11.82 -6.56
CA SER A 369 -24.56 -11.26 -5.97
C SER A 369 -24.70 -11.06 -4.46
N ARG A 370 -25.83 -10.52 -3.98
CA ARG A 370 -26.09 -10.32 -2.55
C ARG A 370 -26.23 -11.62 -1.76
N LEU A 371 -26.85 -12.65 -2.35
CA LEU A 371 -26.91 -13.98 -1.73
C LEU A 371 -25.51 -14.59 -1.54
N ARG A 372 -24.60 -14.37 -2.50
CA ARG A 372 -23.19 -14.75 -2.33
C ARG A 372 -22.53 -13.97 -1.19
N GLY A 373 -22.76 -12.65 -1.10
CA GLY A 373 -22.28 -11.83 0.01
C GLY A 373 -22.78 -12.32 1.38
N VAL A 374 -24.08 -12.60 1.50
CA VAL A 374 -24.68 -13.17 2.74
C VAL A 374 -24.04 -14.51 3.08
N THR A 375 -23.85 -15.39 2.10
CA THR A 375 -23.23 -16.71 2.29
C THR A 375 -21.78 -16.55 2.79
N MET A 376 -20.98 -15.69 2.15
CA MET A 376 -19.60 -15.44 2.57
C MET A 376 -19.52 -14.93 4.02
N MET A 377 -20.38 -13.97 4.38
CA MET A 377 -20.40 -13.42 5.74
C MET A 377 -20.89 -14.42 6.78
N ALA A 378 -21.82 -15.32 6.43
CA ALA A 378 -22.24 -16.39 7.34
C ALA A 378 -21.07 -17.33 7.68
N TYR A 379 -20.30 -17.76 6.68
CA TYR A 379 -19.08 -18.56 6.92
C TYR A 379 -18.00 -17.78 7.67
N SER A 380 -17.86 -16.48 7.41
CA SER A 380 -16.94 -15.61 8.16
C SER A 380 -17.28 -15.57 9.65
N ASN A 381 -18.57 -15.38 9.98
CA ASN A 381 -19.03 -15.36 11.36
C ASN A 381 -18.81 -16.71 12.08
N ASP A 382 -19.04 -17.81 11.37
CA ASP A 382 -18.88 -19.17 11.93
C ASP A 382 -17.40 -19.55 12.16
N THR A 383 -16.51 -19.10 11.28
CA THR A 383 -15.11 -19.51 11.29
C THR A 383 -14.13 -18.48 11.88
N GLY A 384 -14.57 -17.23 12.06
CA GLY A 384 -13.71 -16.09 12.42
C GLY A 384 -12.71 -15.70 11.33
N ALA A 385 -12.88 -16.18 10.08
CA ALA A 385 -11.98 -15.88 8.99
C ALA A 385 -12.38 -14.58 8.27
N LEU A 386 -11.39 -13.81 7.81
CA LEU A 386 -11.62 -12.58 7.04
C LEU A 386 -12.05 -12.91 5.61
N VAL A 387 -13.10 -12.25 5.11
CA VAL A 387 -13.50 -12.36 3.70
C VAL A 387 -12.63 -11.44 2.84
N LEU A 388 -11.99 -12.00 1.81
CA LEU A 388 -11.27 -11.26 0.78
C LEU A 388 -12.16 -11.07 -0.45
N THR A 389 -12.33 -9.81 -0.91
CA THR A 389 -13.08 -9.53 -2.13
C THR A 389 -12.18 -9.62 -3.35
N THR A 390 -12.77 -9.89 -4.50
CA THR A 390 -12.06 -10.18 -5.74
C THR A 390 -12.30 -9.15 -6.85
N GLY A 391 -12.99 -8.03 -6.56
CA GLY A 391 -13.22 -6.95 -7.52
C GLY A 391 -11.92 -6.21 -7.86
N ASN A 392 -11.67 -5.97 -9.15
CA ASN A 392 -10.51 -5.26 -9.64
C ASN A 392 -10.78 -3.75 -9.84
N LYS A 393 -9.71 -2.97 -10.14
CA LYS A 393 -9.79 -1.51 -10.31
C LYS A 393 -10.74 -1.11 -11.42
N SER A 394 -10.74 -1.82 -12.55
CA SER A 394 -11.53 -1.48 -13.74
C SER A 394 -13.03 -1.62 -13.48
N GLU A 395 -13.44 -2.72 -12.84
CA GLU A 395 -14.83 -2.97 -12.44
C GLU A 395 -15.32 -1.96 -11.41
N ILE A 396 -14.54 -1.73 -10.35
CA ILE A 396 -14.88 -0.79 -9.26
C ILE A 396 -14.93 0.65 -9.78
N ALA A 397 -14.08 1.02 -10.73
CA ALA A 397 -14.07 2.35 -11.31
C ALA A 397 -15.40 2.69 -11.97
N VAL A 398 -15.88 1.85 -12.89
CA VAL A 398 -17.12 2.08 -13.64
C VAL A 398 -18.37 1.63 -12.91
N GLY A 399 -18.20 1.02 -11.71
CA GLY A 399 -19.31 0.53 -10.89
C GLY A 399 -19.93 -0.78 -11.37
N TYR A 400 -19.17 -1.56 -12.14
CA TYR A 400 -19.55 -2.93 -12.53
C TYR A 400 -19.38 -3.88 -11.35
N CYS A 401 -20.11 -3.59 -10.29
CA CYS A 401 -20.09 -4.28 -9.01
C CYS A 401 -21.40 -4.04 -8.26
N THR A 402 -21.76 -4.93 -7.34
CA THR A 402 -23.01 -4.88 -6.57
C THR A 402 -22.74 -4.55 -5.10
N LEU A 403 -23.34 -3.44 -4.62
CA LEU A 403 -23.32 -3.11 -3.18
C LEU A 403 -23.88 -4.27 -2.36
N TYR A 404 -23.13 -4.63 -1.30
CA TYR A 404 -23.49 -5.73 -0.38
C TYR A 404 -23.54 -7.11 -1.05
N GLY A 405 -22.96 -7.22 -2.25
CA GLY A 405 -22.81 -8.47 -2.99
C GLY A 405 -21.33 -8.86 -3.12
N ASP A 406 -20.79 -8.78 -4.32
CA ASP A 406 -19.39 -9.04 -4.65
C ASP A 406 -18.39 -8.05 -4.00
N MET A 407 -18.87 -6.86 -3.60
CA MET A 407 -18.11 -5.89 -2.80
C MET A 407 -18.02 -6.25 -1.30
N CYS A 408 -18.69 -7.34 -0.86
CA CYS A 408 -18.76 -7.71 0.55
C CYS A 408 -17.47 -8.38 1.02
N GLY A 409 -16.82 -7.83 2.06
CA GLY A 409 -15.62 -8.39 2.64
C GLY A 409 -14.87 -7.43 3.54
N GLY A 410 -13.74 -7.87 4.08
CA GLY A 410 -12.89 -7.08 4.99
C GLY A 410 -11.63 -6.51 4.34
N LEU A 411 -11.21 -7.05 3.18
CA LEU A 411 -10.09 -6.53 2.39
C LEU A 411 -10.34 -6.76 0.91
N ALA A 412 -10.16 -5.72 0.10
CA ALA A 412 -10.27 -5.76 -1.36
C ALA A 412 -8.86 -5.85 -1.98
N VAL A 413 -8.36 -7.09 -2.13
CA VAL A 413 -6.95 -7.37 -2.43
C VAL A 413 -6.48 -6.73 -3.74
N ILE A 414 -7.29 -6.81 -4.80
CA ILE A 414 -6.93 -6.34 -6.15
C ILE A 414 -7.74 -5.12 -6.63
N SER A 415 -8.38 -4.38 -5.69
CA SER A 415 -9.23 -3.24 -6.05
C SER A 415 -8.50 -2.05 -6.67
N ASP A 416 -7.18 -2.02 -6.63
CA ASP A 416 -6.33 -1.04 -7.33
C ASP A 416 -5.50 -1.67 -8.47
N VAL A 417 -5.81 -2.92 -8.85
CA VAL A 417 -5.19 -3.64 -9.97
C VAL A 417 -6.08 -3.50 -11.21
N PRO A 418 -5.64 -2.84 -12.31
CA PRO A 418 -6.36 -2.83 -13.58
C PRO A 418 -6.55 -4.24 -14.14
N LYS A 419 -7.62 -4.49 -14.89
CA LYS A 419 -7.93 -5.82 -15.43
C LYS A 419 -6.81 -6.40 -16.32
N THR A 420 -6.20 -5.57 -17.13
CA THR A 420 -5.05 -5.98 -17.95
C THR A 420 -3.88 -6.46 -17.09
N MET A 421 -3.64 -5.79 -15.97
CA MET A 421 -2.62 -6.19 -15.00
C MET A 421 -3.03 -7.46 -14.23
N VAL A 422 -4.33 -7.70 -13.97
CA VAL A 422 -4.81 -8.96 -13.38
C VAL A 422 -4.35 -10.15 -14.21
N TYR A 423 -4.48 -10.09 -15.55
CA TYR A 423 -3.99 -11.13 -16.45
C TYR A 423 -2.47 -11.28 -16.38
N ALA A 424 -1.73 -10.17 -16.44
CA ALA A 424 -0.26 -10.19 -16.36
C ALA A 424 0.24 -10.82 -15.05
N LEU A 425 -0.36 -10.46 -13.91
CA LEU A 425 -0.03 -11.05 -12.60
C LEU A 425 -0.42 -12.53 -12.51
N SER A 426 -1.54 -12.91 -13.12
CA SER A 426 -2.01 -14.30 -13.13
C SER A 426 -1.06 -15.21 -13.90
N HIS A 427 -0.43 -14.72 -14.98
CA HIS A 427 0.59 -15.46 -15.72
C HIS A 427 1.85 -15.75 -14.90
N LEU A 428 2.14 -15.02 -13.84
CA LEU A 428 3.21 -15.39 -12.89
C LEU A 428 2.87 -16.68 -12.12
N ARG A 429 1.62 -17.18 -12.21
CA ARG A 429 1.10 -18.36 -11.50
C ARG A 429 0.34 -19.30 -12.44
N ASP A 430 0.72 -19.34 -13.71
CA ASP A 430 0.12 -20.17 -14.76
C ASP A 430 0.16 -21.68 -14.44
N ASN A 431 1.15 -22.11 -13.65
CA ASN A 431 1.24 -23.47 -13.13
C ASN A 431 0.19 -23.82 -12.05
N MET A 432 -0.48 -22.82 -11.46
CA MET A 432 -1.52 -23.00 -10.44
C MET A 432 -2.92 -22.73 -10.99
N ILE A 433 -3.05 -21.71 -11.85
CA ILE A 433 -4.32 -21.31 -12.44
C ILE A 433 -4.59 -22.18 -13.70
N PRO A 434 -5.73 -22.89 -13.78
CA PRO A 434 -6.05 -23.69 -14.95
C PRO A 434 -6.08 -22.86 -16.24
N GLN A 435 -5.55 -23.41 -17.34
CA GLN A 435 -5.49 -22.71 -18.65
C GLN A 435 -6.88 -22.26 -19.12
N THR A 436 -7.92 -23.06 -18.86
CA THR A 436 -9.32 -22.74 -19.18
C THR A 436 -9.80 -21.42 -18.56
N VAL A 437 -9.21 -20.97 -17.45
CA VAL A 437 -9.52 -19.68 -16.80
C VAL A 437 -8.98 -18.51 -17.64
N PHE A 438 -7.83 -18.67 -18.28
CA PHE A 438 -7.26 -17.66 -19.19
C PHE A 438 -7.99 -17.58 -20.53
N ASP A 439 -8.44 -18.73 -21.04
CA ASP A 439 -9.09 -18.83 -22.36
C ASP A 439 -10.55 -18.32 -22.34
N LYS A 440 -11.15 -18.27 -21.16
CA LYS A 440 -12.54 -17.89 -20.96
C LYS A 440 -12.71 -16.37 -21.01
N PRO A 441 -13.68 -15.84 -21.80
CA PRO A 441 -13.98 -14.42 -21.76
C PRO A 441 -14.52 -14.00 -20.38
N PRO A 442 -14.18 -12.80 -19.88
CA PRO A 442 -14.69 -12.29 -18.62
C PRO A 442 -16.22 -12.22 -18.60
N SER A 443 -16.84 -12.71 -17.50
CA SER A 443 -18.28 -12.73 -17.32
C SER A 443 -18.65 -12.83 -15.84
N ALA A 444 -19.67 -12.08 -15.42
CA ALA A 444 -20.26 -12.20 -14.09
C ALA A 444 -21.19 -13.40 -13.90
N GLU A 445 -21.60 -14.09 -15.00
CA GLU A 445 -22.52 -15.25 -15.00
C GLU A 445 -23.81 -15.04 -14.19
N LEU A 446 -24.40 -13.84 -14.24
CA LEU A 446 -25.65 -13.48 -13.55
C LEU A 446 -26.89 -13.61 -14.44
N ARG A 447 -26.71 -13.76 -15.77
CA ARG A 447 -27.73 -13.99 -16.80
C ARG A 447 -27.19 -14.93 -17.90
N PRO A 448 -28.07 -15.50 -18.73
CA PRO A 448 -27.63 -16.41 -19.81
C PRO A 448 -26.67 -15.74 -20.80
N ASN A 449 -25.56 -16.41 -21.13
CA ASN A 449 -24.56 -15.98 -22.13
C ASN A 449 -23.97 -14.57 -21.90
N GLN A 450 -23.97 -14.09 -20.67
CA GLN A 450 -23.43 -12.78 -20.30
C GLN A 450 -21.93 -12.69 -20.59
N LYS A 451 -21.51 -11.52 -21.13
CA LYS A 451 -20.09 -11.13 -21.26
C LYS A 451 -19.94 -9.71 -20.74
N ASP A 452 -18.79 -9.37 -20.16
CA ASP A 452 -18.51 -8.02 -19.69
C ASP A 452 -18.53 -7.01 -20.84
N THR A 453 -18.14 -7.45 -22.05
CA THR A 453 -18.19 -6.65 -23.29
C THR A 453 -19.61 -6.30 -23.75
N ASP A 454 -20.66 -6.86 -23.14
CA ASP A 454 -22.04 -6.42 -23.41
C ASP A 454 -22.31 -5.01 -22.84
N SER A 455 -21.52 -4.58 -21.83
CA SER A 455 -21.75 -3.34 -21.06
C SER A 455 -20.51 -2.43 -20.99
N LEU A 456 -19.32 -2.97 -21.28
CA LEU A 456 -18.03 -2.29 -21.18
C LEU A 456 -17.30 -2.39 -22.53
N PRO A 457 -16.40 -1.44 -22.86
CA PRO A 457 -15.43 -1.64 -23.92
C PRO A 457 -14.47 -2.78 -23.56
N ASP A 458 -13.60 -3.16 -24.51
CA ASP A 458 -12.48 -4.05 -24.16
C ASP A 458 -11.62 -3.46 -23.04
N TYR A 459 -11.02 -4.33 -22.24
CA TYR A 459 -10.31 -3.89 -21.03
C TYR A 459 -9.02 -3.11 -21.33
N ASP A 460 -8.37 -3.31 -22.47
CA ASP A 460 -7.19 -2.53 -22.86
C ASP A 460 -7.58 -1.07 -23.05
N THR A 461 -8.67 -0.80 -23.76
CA THR A 461 -9.23 0.53 -23.95
C THR A 461 -9.73 1.13 -22.62
N LEU A 462 -10.47 0.33 -21.83
CA LEU A 462 -11.01 0.80 -20.55
C LEU A 462 -9.89 1.22 -19.58
N ASP A 463 -8.89 0.38 -19.40
CA ASP A 463 -7.79 0.63 -18.46
C ASP A 463 -6.93 1.82 -18.90
N ALA A 464 -6.73 1.99 -20.22
CA ALA A 464 -6.04 3.17 -20.74
C ALA A 464 -6.83 4.46 -20.43
N ILE A 465 -8.15 4.49 -20.64
CA ILE A 465 -9.00 5.64 -20.30
C ILE A 465 -8.99 5.90 -18.79
N LEU A 466 -9.13 4.87 -17.99
CA LEU A 466 -9.13 4.99 -16.52
C LEU A 466 -7.81 5.55 -15.98
N ARG A 467 -6.68 5.11 -16.51
CA ARG A 467 -5.37 5.64 -16.14
C ARG A 467 -5.28 7.14 -16.40
N GLU A 468 -5.68 7.57 -17.59
CA GLU A 468 -5.60 8.98 -17.95
C GLU A 468 -6.60 9.85 -17.15
N TYR A 469 -7.80 9.33 -16.88
CA TYR A 469 -8.81 10.06 -16.12
C TYR A 469 -8.54 10.11 -14.61
N VAL A 470 -8.20 8.96 -14.01
CA VAL A 470 -8.08 8.80 -12.56
C VAL A 470 -6.71 9.22 -12.04
N GLU A 471 -5.64 8.83 -12.74
CA GLU A 471 -4.26 9.03 -12.28
C GLU A 471 -3.66 10.34 -12.81
N HIS A 472 -3.96 10.71 -14.08
CA HIS A 472 -3.41 11.89 -14.72
C HIS A 472 -4.37 13.09 -14.74
N TYR A 473 -5.63 12.93 -14.31
CA TYR A 473 -6.65 14.00 -14.26
C TYR A 473 -6.93 14.68 -15.61
N ARG A 474 -6.76 13.95 -16.72
CA ARG A 474 -7.10 14.48 -18.06
C ARG A 474 -8.60 14.54 -18.25
N THR A 475 -9.06 15.55 -18.99
CA THR A 475 -10.45 15.66 -19.41
C THR A 475 -10.81 14.61 -20.46
N PRO A 476 -12.09 14.22 -20.61
CA PRO A 476 -12.52 13.28 -21.65
C PRO A 476 -12.07 13.67 -23.06
N ALA A 477 -12.08 14.97 -23.38
CA ALA A 477 -11.64 15.48 -24.67
C ALA A 477 -10.12 15.35 -24.89
N GLU A 478 -9.31 15.51 -23.85
CA GLU A 478 -7.86 15.26 -23.92
C GLU A 478 -7.56 13.78 -24.05
N ILE A 479 -8.28 12.93 -23.31
CA ILE A 479 -8.15 11.47 -23.39
C ILE A 479 -8.51 10.95 -24.77
N SER A 480 -9.66 11.40 -25.32
CA SER A 480 -10.09 11.04 -26.67
C SER A 480 -9.03 11.35 -27.72
N ARG A 481 -8.41 12.53 -27.65
CA ARG A 481 -7.32 12.91 -28.57
C ARG A 481 -6.04 12.13 -28.35
N PHE A 482 -5.69 11.85 -27.09
CA PHE A 482 -4.45 11.19 -26.72
C PHE A 482 -4.45 9.69 -27.07
N LEU A 483 -5.60 9.02 -26.84
CA LEU A 483 -5.77 7.58 -27.10
C LEU A 483 -6.39 7.29 -28.48
N GLU A 484 -6.77 8.33 -29.25
CA GLU A 484 -7.45 8.20 -30.55
C GLU A 484 -8.76 7.39 -30.47
N VAL A 485 -9.51 7.55 -29.37
CA VAL A 485 -10.80 6.89 -29.14
C VAL A 485 -11.98 7.87 -29.24
N PRO A 486 -13.21 7.40 -29.52
CA PRO A 486 -14.37 8.28 -29.62
C PRO A 486 -14.61 9.11 -28.35
N LEU A 487 -14.86 10.43 -28.48
CA LEU A 487 -15.15 11.32 -27.37
C LEU A 487 -16.34 10.82 -26.52
N ALA A 488 -17.41 10.36 -27.16
CA ALA A 488 -18.58 9.83 -26.47
C ALA A 488 -18.26 8.63 -25.54
N LEU A 489 -17.25 7.82 -25.90
CA LEU A 489 -16.80 6.72 -25.06
C LEU A 489 -16.09 7.24 -23.80
N THR A 490 -15.17 8.20 -23.95
CA THR A 490 -14.44 8.78 -22.81
C THR A 490 -15.36 9.55 -21.87
N GLU A 491 -16.36 10.26 -22.40
CA GLU A 491 -17.41 10.94 -21.62
C GLU A 491 -18.28 9.93 -20.83
N ASP A 492 -18.69 8.83 -21.46
CA ASP A 492 -19.48 7.78 -20.79
C ASP A 492 -18.69 7.12 -19.65
N ILE A 493 -17.43 6.76 -19.90
CA ILE A 493 -16.58 6.15 -18.86
C ILE A 493 -16.34 7.13 -17.72
N ALA A 494 -15.98 8.38 -17.99
CA ALA A 494 -15.80 9.40 -16.95
C ALA A 494 -17.09 9.60 -16.12
N ALA A 495 -18.26 9.67 -16.78
CA ALA A 495 -19.54 9.77 -16.11
C ALA A 495 -19.88 8.54 -15.27
N LYS A 496 -19.50 7.32 -15.70
CA LYS A 496 -19.62 6.10 -14.89
C LYS A 496 -18.73 6.15 -13.66
N VAL A 497 -17.46 6.57 -13.81
CA VAL A 497 -16.54 6.73 -12.68
C VAL A 497 -17.12 7.69 -11.66
N ASP A 498 -17.57 8.85 -12.05
CA ASP A 498 -18.08 9.87 -11.13
C ASP A 498 -19.36 9.45 -10.43
N ARG A 499 -20.31 8.85 -11.16
CA ARG A 499 -21.60 8.41 -10.59
C ARG A 499 -21.45 7.28 -9.58
N ASN A 500 -20.42 6.46 -9.69
CA ASN A 500 -20.23 5.29 -8.83
C ASN A 500 -19.37 5.56 -7.59
N GLU A 501 -19.00 6.81 -7.30
CA GLU A 501 -18.27 7.14 -6.07
C GLU A 501 -18.98 6.66 -4.81
N TYR A 502 -20.32 6.72 -4.75
CA TYR A 502 -21.12 6.26 -3.61
C TYR A 502 -20.95 4.75 -3.33
N LYS A 503 -20.68 3.93 -4.37
CA LYS A 503 -20.37 2.51 -4.19
C LYS A 503 -18.99 2.33 -3.58
N ARG A 504 -18.00 3.04 -4.10
CA ARG A 504 -16.61 2.96 -3.63
C ARG A 504 -16.42 3.39 -2.19
N GLN A 505 -17.20 4.38 -1.73
CA GLN A 505 -17.20 4.81 -0.33
C GLN A 505 -17.74 3.76 0.66
N GLN A 506 -18.35 2.70 0.16
CA GLN A 506 -18.87 1.57 0.95
C GLN A 506 -18.12 0.26 0.66
N ALA A 507 -17.02 0.32 -0.08
CA ALA A 507 -16.19 -0.83 -0.37
C ALA A 507 -15.25 -1.16 0.81
N ALA A 508 -14.82 -2.42 0.90
CA ALA A 508 -13.73 -2.79 1.79
C ALA A 508 -12.44 -2.01 1.47
N PRO A 509 -11.56 -1.78 2.45
CA PRO A 509 -10.24 -1.20 2.20
C PRO A 509 -9.48 -1.99 1.12
N GLY A 510 -8.86 -1.29 0.17
CA GLY A 510 -8.13 -1.89 -0.93
C GLY A 510 -6.63 -1.59 -0.88
N LEU A 511 -5.79 -2.54 -1.28
CA LEU A 511 -4.35 -2.34 -1.34
C LEU A 511 -3.97 -1.41 -2.48
N LYS A 512 -3.27 -0.32 -2.16
CA LYS A 512 -2.82 0.67 -3.15
C LYS A 512 -1.53 0.18 -3.83
N ILE A 513 -1.58 0.04 -5.16
CA ILE A 513 -0.41 -0.32 -5.97
C ILE A 513 -0.20 0.61 -7.17
N THR A 514 -1.15 1.47 -7.51
CA THR A 514 -1.00 2.48 -8.56
C THR A 514 -0.72 3.86 -7.99
N SER A 515 -0.40 4.82 -8.84
CA SER A 515 -0.13 6.21 -8.43
C SER A 515 -1.36 6.86 -7.77
N LYS A 516 -2.59 6.44 -8.15
CA LYS A 516 -3.86 6.93 -7.61
C LYS A 516 -4.86 5.80 -7.43
N ALA A 517 -5.02 5.32 -6.21
CA ALA A 517 -6.04 4.35 -5.84
C ALA A 517 -7.37 5.04 -5.48
N PHE A 518 -8.48 4.32 -5.66
CA PHE A 518 -9.76 4.71 -5.05
C PHE A 518 -9.70 4.56 -3.52
N GLY A 519 -10.49 5.36 -2.81
CA GLY A 519 -10.52 5.41 -1.35
C GLY A 519 -9.87 6.66 -0.78
N ILE A 520 -9.04 6.52 0.26
CA ILE A 520 -8.48 7.67 1.00
C ILE A 520 -7.62 8.62 0.15
N GLY A 521 -7.00 8.13 -0.91
CA GLY A 521 -6.14 8.91 -1.82
C GLY A 521 -6.91 9.70 -2.89
N ARG A 522 -8.21 9.41 -3.10
CA ARG A 522 -9.07 10.09 -4.08
C ARG A 522 -10.35 10.58 -3.39
N ARG A 523 -10.35 11.84 -2.96
CA ARG A 523 -11.42 12.46 -2.17
C ARG A 523 -12.42 13.21 -3.04
N PHE A 524 -13.10 12.51 -3.94
CA PHE A 524 -14.16 13.08 -4.76
C PHE A 524 -15.46 13.21 -3.97
N PRO A 525 -16.19 14.34 -4.09
CA PRO A 525 -17.51 14.47 -3.47
C PRO A 525 -18.51 13.49 -4.11
N ILE A 526 -19.31 12.80 -3.29
CA ILE A 526 -20.37 11.93 -3.80
C ILE A 526 -21.48 12.78 -4.42
N ALA A 527 -21.96 13.77 -3.67
CA ALA A 527 -23.05 14.66 -4.11
C ALA A 527 -22.47 15.84 -4.90
N GLN A 528 -22.15 15.61 -6.18
CA GLN A 528 -21.62 16.63 -7.08
C GLN A 528 -22.23 16.52 -8.49
N LYS A 529 -22.14 17.60 -9.28
CA LYS A 529 -22.67 17.69 -10.66
C LYS A 529 -21.62 18.16 -11.66
N TYR A 530 -20.38 18.39 -11.22
CA TYR A 530 -19.32 18.79 -12.13
C TYR A 530 -19.04 17.67 -13.15
N ARG A 531 -18.89 18.07 -14.41
CA ARG A 531 -18.44 17.21 -15.51
C ARG A 531 -17.31 17.94 -16.23
N SER A 532 -16.17 17.31 -16.34
CA SER A 532 -14.98 17.86 -17.00
C SER A 532 -15.07 17.79 -18.51
#